data_af6f436b084aabf55bfcdf28871dc781
#
_entry.id   af6f436b084aabf55bfcdf28871dc781
#
_cell.length_a   1.000
_cell.length_b   1.000
_cell.length_c   1.000
_cell.angle_alpha   90.00
_cell.angle_beta   90.00
_cell.angle_gamma   90.00
#
_symmetry.space_group_name_H-M   'P 1'
#
loop_
_entity.id
_entity.type
_entity.pdbx_description
1 polymer ?
#
loop_
_entity_poly.entity_id
_entity_poly.type
_entity_poly.pdbx_seq_one_letter_code
_entity_poly.pdbx_strand_id
1 'polypeptide(L)'
;MMIALTDRQKHILGLVVRGYIEDGSPVGSKTLVKRYKLDFSSATVRNEMSRLTDMGYITQPHTSGGRVPTEQGYRYFVQRLVSEFELPSYEQQTIRHQFHQARVEMEQWMRLAAAVLSRTSQSASFVTAPRSQFSRFKHVELISTRGRLVLMIVVLYSGEVSQQMLTLATPLSQQQLSAAASELNRRFEGRNLDEIESHLSKLTDLEQDVIQLVRELMRRADRQTVRAIYRHGLSNLLDDDGTRQAVRVLEERSLLNDVVTGAFGDEQRGVQVVIGGEGRWEELKHCTLILSRYGVDDDLSGEVAVVGSLRMPYGRNISAVRYVADIMSNFVHEYYANDPRQREVE
;
A
#
# COMPACT_ATOMS: atom_id res chain seq x y z
N MET A 1 -14.01 -13.13 24.75
CA MET A 1 -12.74 -13.54 25.36
C MET A 1 -12.16 -14.65 24.49
N MET A 2 -11.09 -14.40 23.73
CA MET A 2 -10.47 -15.45 22.89
C MET A 2 -9.77 -16.45 23.82
N ILE A 3 -10.18 -17.71 23.74
CA ILE A 3 -9.50 -18.80 24.47
C ILE A 3 -8.10 -18.95 23.85
N ALA A 4 -7.06 -18.78 24.64
CA ALA A 4 -5.68 -18.93 24.17
C ALA A 4 -5.43 -20.39 23.75
N LEU A 5 -4.91 -20.60 22.51
CA LEU A 5 -4.53 -21.94 22.06
C LEU A 5 -3.35 -22.49 22.88
N THR A 6 -3.41 -23.76 23.22
CA THR A 6 -2.26 -24.47 23.80
C THR A 6 -1.14 -24.61 22.76
N ASP A 7 0.11 -24.82 23.19
CA ASP A 7 1.24 -24.94 22.26
C ASP A 7 1.06 -26.12 21.30
N ARG A 8 0.44 -27.21 21.75
CA ARG A 8 0.09 -28.35 20.88
C ARG A 8 -0.94 -27.93 19.82
N GLN A 9 -1.97 -27.15 20.20
CA GLN A 9 -2.98 -26.66 19.24
C GLN A 9 -2.36 -25.70 18.22
N LYS A 10 -1.49 -24.79 18.67
CA LYS A 10 -0.73 -23.90 17.77
C LYS A 10 0.09 -24.71 16.79
N HIS A 11 0.81 -25.72 17.26
CA HIS A 11 1.64 -26.58 16.43
C HIS A 11 0.78 -27.32 15.39
N ILE A 12 -0.30 -27.98 15.82
CA ILE A 12 -1.20 -28.71 14.89
C ILE A 12 -1.87 -27.77 13.89
N LEU A 13 -2.35 -26.60 14.33
CA LEU A 13 -2.93 -25.59 13.42
C LEU A 13 -1.89 -25.17 12.36
N GLY A 14 -0.66 -24.88 12.77
CA GLY A 14 0.42 -24.54 11.85
C GLY A 14 0.68 -25.62 10.80
N LEU A 15 0.66 -26.90 11.22
CA LEU A 15 0.84 -28.03 10.30
C LEU A 15 -0.34 -28.24 9.36
N VAL A 16 -1.58 -28.02 9.84
CA VAL A 16 -2.78 -28.09 8.99
C VAL A 16 -2.73 -27.01 7.92
N VAL A 17 -2.40 -25.75 8.30
CA VAL A 17 -2.31 -24.65 7.35
C VAL A 17 -1.21 -24.91 6.32
N ARG A 18 -0.01 -25.29 6.74
CA ARG A 18 1.10 -25.61 5.83
C ARG A 18 0.77 -26.74 4.88
N GLY A 19 0.25 -27.85 5.40
CA GLY A 19 -0.14 -28.99 4.56
C GLY A 19 -1.22 -28.64 3.54
N TYR A 20 -2.18 -27.79 3.92
CA TYR A 20 -3.22 -27.33 3.01
C TYR A 20 -2.69 -26.37 1.93
N ILE A 21 -1.78 -25.46 2.29
CA ILE A 21 -1.10 -24.57 1.33
C ILE A 21 -0.34 -25.39 0.28
N GLU A 22 0.40 -26.41 0.73
CA GLU A 22 1.26 -27.23 -0.14
C GLU A 22 0.45 -28.15 -1.06
N ASP A 23 -0.56 -28.86 -0.52
CA ASP A 23 -1.27 -29.93 -1.25
C ASP A 23 -2.61 -29.48 -1.88
N GLY A 24 -3.20 -28.37 -1.41
CA GLY A 24 -4.51 -27.91 -1.85
C GLY A 24 -5.67 -28.85 -1.46
N SER A 25 -5.41 -29.88 -0.66
CA SER A 25 -6.38 -30.88 -0.26
C SER A 25 -6.57 -30.94 1.26
N PRO A 26 -7.80 -31.34 1.74
CA PRO A 26 -8.06 -31.42 3.17
C PRO A 26 -7.06 -32.32 3.91
N VAL A 27 -6.54 -31.85 5.02
CA VAL A 27 -5.43 -32.47 5.77
C VAL A 27 -5.98 -33.43 6.83
N GLY A 28 -5.56 -34.70 6.77
CA GLY A 28 -5.98 -35.75 7.72
C GLY A 28 -4.98 -35.93 8.87
N SER A 29 -5.46 -36.35 10.06
CA SER A 29 -4.59 -36.60 11.24
C SER A 29 -3.51 -37.67 10.98
N LYS A 30 -3.82 -38.72 10.23
CA LYS A 30 -2.82 -39.75 9.88
C LYS A 30 -1.73 -39.18 8.96
N THR A 31 -2.11 -38.32 8.01
CA THR A 31 -1.19 -37.65 7.09
C THR A 31 -0.24 -36.74 7.86
N LEU A 32 -0.74 -35.95 8.83
CA LEU A 32 0.09 -35.10 9.67
C LEU A 32 1.12 -35.89 10.45
N VAL A 33 0.69 -36.94 11.15
CA VAL A 33 1.62 -37.78 11.94
C VAL A 33 2.72 -38.37 11.06
N LYS A 34 2.36 -38.93 9.90
CA LYS A 34 3.31 -39.56 8.98
C LYS A 34 4.28 -38.55 8.36
N ARG A 35 3.77 -37.43 7.85
CA ARG A 35 4.54 -36.42 7.12
C ARG A 35 5.54 -35.69 8.01
N TYR A 36 5.06 -35.27 9.18
CA TYR A 36 5.85 -34.44 10.11
C TYR A 36 6.48 -35.25 11.26
N LYS A 37 6.37 -36.59 11.23
CA LYS A 37 6.93 -37.51 12.24
C LYS A 37 6.63 -37.08 13.68
N LEU A 38 5.33 -36.81 13.93
CA LEU A 38 4.90 -36.31 15.23
C LEU A 38 5.01 -37.41 16.31
N ASP A 39 5.42 -37.02 17.51
CA ASP A 39 5.47 -37.89 18.70
C ASP A 39 4.09 -38.19 19.28
N PHE A 40 3.01 -37.73 18.63
CA PHE A 40 1.63 -37.92 19.06
C PHE A 40 0.92 -38.98 18.20
N SER A 41 -0.01 -39.70 18.83
CA SER A 41 -0.85 -40.63 18.07
C SER A 41 -1.81 -39.88 17.12
N SER A 42 -2.20 -40.53 16.02
CA SER A 42 -3.19 -39.96 15.11
C SER A 42 -4.56 -39.69 15.78
N ALA A 43 -4.87 -40.42 16.87
CA ALA A 43 -6.06 -40.18 17.68
C ALA A 43 -5.93 -38.88 18.48
N THR A 44 -4.77 -38.62 19.08
CA THR A 44 -4.48 -37.36 19.78
C THR A 44 -4.59 -36.18 18.83
N VAL A 45 -3.95 -36.25 17.64
CA VAL A 45 -4.02 -35.21 16.62
C VAL A 45 -5.47 -34.95 16.19
N ARG A 46 -6.26 -36.03 15.97
CA ARG A 46 -7.69 -35.90 15.62
C ARG A 46 -8.47 -35.17 16.69
N ASN A 47 -8.27 -35.45 17.98
CA ASN A 47 -8.95 -34.79 19.08
C ASN A 47 -8.61 -33.28 19.13
N GLU A 48 -7.34 -32.92 18.94
CA GLU A 48 -6.97 -31.50 18.89
C GLU A 48 -7.51 -30.80 17.65
N MET A 49 -7.56 -31.48 16.48
CA MET A 49 -8.23 -30.95 15.28
C MET A 49 -9.72 -30.75 15.53
N SER A 50 -10.39 -31.64 16.30
CA SER A 50 -11.80 -31.42 16.66
C SER A 50 -11.97 -30.15 17.50
N ARG A 51 -11.12 -29.96 18.52
CA ARG A 51 -11.16 -28.75 19.35
C ARG A 51 -10.87 -27.47 18.52
N LEU A 52 -9.92 -27.52 17.59
CA LEU A 52 -9.65 -26.41 16.68
C LEU A 52 -10.84 -26.13 15.73
N THR A 53 -11.61 -27.16 15.37
CA THR A 53 -12.85 -27.00 14.62
C THR A 53 -13.91 -26.31 15.47
N ASP A 54 -14.13 -26.75 16.70
CA ASP A 54 -15.10 -26.17 17.65
C ASP A 54 -14.78 -24.69 17.95
N MET A 55 -13.49 -24.33 17.93
CA MET A 55 -12.99 -22.95 18.09
C MET A 55 -12.98 -22.13 16.79
N GLY A 56 -13.38 -22.71 15.64
CA GLY A 56 -13.51 -22.03 14.36
C GLY A 56 -12.21 -21.79 13.57
N TYR A 57 -11.07 -22.35 13.98
CA TYR A 57 -9.80 -22.18 13.25
C TYR A 57 -9.65 -23.06 12.03
N ILE A 58 -10.28 -24.23 12.04
CA ILE A 58 -10.33 -25.17 10.91
C ILE A 58 -11.75 -25.66 10.73
N THR A 59 -12.08 -26.15 9.53
CA THR A 59 -13.39 -26.73 9.24
C THR A 59 -13.26 -28.04 8.50
N GLN A 60 -14.34 -28.81 8.47
CA GLN A 60 -14.45 -30.08 7.77
C GLN A 60 -15.38 -29.93 6.57
N PRO A 61 -14.86 -29.82 5.34
CA PRO A 61 -15.71 -29.64 4.16
C PRO A 61 -16.60 -30.85 3.85
N HIS A 62 -16.16 -32.07 4.24
CA HIS A 62 -16.92 -33.30 4.02
C HIS A 62 -16.81 -34.26 5.23
N THR A 63 -17.88 -34.98 5.57
CA THR A 63 -18.00 -35.86 6.75
C THR A 63 -16.88 -36.90 6.92
N SER A 64 -16.32 -37.41 5.84
CA SER A 64 -15.22 -38.38 5.83
C SER A 64 -13.86 -37.77 5.51
N GLY A 65 -13.79 -36.46 5.27
CA GLY A 65 -12.60 -35.75 4.81
C GLY A 65 -11.68 -35.27 5.94
N GLY A 66 -10.50 -34.77 5.54
CA GLY A 66 -9.60 -34.03 6.42
C GLY A 66 -10.18 -32.68 6.85
N ARG A 67 -9.33 -31.82 7.37
CA ARG A 67 -9.65 -30.45 7.77
C ARG A 67 -9.00 -29.45 6.84
N VAL A 68 -9.65 -28.30 6.67
CA VAL A 68 -9.11 -27.14 5.94
C VAL A 68 -9.12 -25.93 6.87
N PRO A 69 -8.16 -25.00 6.72
CA PRO A 69 -8.15 -23.77 7.49
C PRO A 69 -9.35 -22.89 7.17
N THR A 70 -9.88 -22.19 8.17
CA THR A 70 -10.78 -21.06 7.98
C THR A 70 -9.99 -19.76 7.83
N GLU A 71 -10.66 -18.66 7.49
CA GLU A 71 -10.03 -17.33 7.50
C GLU A 71 -9.39 -17.00 8.87
N GLN A 72 -10.08 -17.35 9.96
CA GLN A 72 -9.57 -17.18 11.32
C GLN A 72 -8.30 -18.02 11.55
N GLY A 73 -8.26 -19.25 11.02
CA GLY A 73 -7.08 -20.11 11.06
C GLY A 73 -5.90 -19.53 10.31
N TYR A 74 -6.12 -18.99 9.12
CA TYR A 74 -5.08 -18.32 8.34
C TYR A 74 -4.57 -17.06 9.04
N ARG A 75 -5.48 -16.20 9.59
CA ARG A 75 -5.07 -15.00 10.33
C ARG A 75 -4.20 -15.34 11.53
N TYR A 76 -4.61 -16.33 12.34
CA TYR A 76 -3.81 -16.78 13.47
C TYR A 76 -2.44 -17.30 13.02
N PHE A 77 -2.41 -18.08 11.94
CA PHE A 77 -1.18 -18.61 11.37
C PHE A 77 -0.22 -17.49 10.96
N VAL A 78 -0.70 -16.52 10.20
CA VAL A 78 0.12 -15.39 9.73
C VAL A 78 0.62 -14.54 10.89
N GLN A 79 -0.24 -14.19 11.83
CA GLN A 79 0.12 -13.29 12.94
C GLN A 79 1.02 -13.92 14.01
N ARG A 80 0.96 -15.24 14.18
CA ARG A 80 1.57 -15.91 15.32
C ARG A 80 2.49 -17.08 15.00
N LEU A 81 2.34 -17.68 13.82
CA LEU A 81 3.00 -18.94 13.50
C LEU A 81 3.89 -18.86 12.24
N VAL A 82 3.75 -17.82 11.42
CA VAL A 82 4.69 -17.56 10.33
C VAL A 82 5.98 -17.07 10.97
N SER A 83 7.01 -17.93 10.86
CA SER A 83 8.37 -17.53 11.22
C SER A 83 8.89 -16.48 10.24
N GLU A 84 9.84 -15.65 10.69
CA GLU A 84 10.59 -14.77 9.81
C GLU A 84 11.24 -15.62 8.71
N PHE A 85 10.74 -15.43 7.49
CA PHE A 85 11.31 -16.04 6.30
C PHE A 85 12.11 -14.95 5.60
N GLU A 86 13.35 -15.24 5.26
CA GLU A 86 14.16 -14.36 4.43
C GLU A 86 14.24 -14.94 3.02
N LEU A 87 14.12 -14.08 2.02
CA LEU A 87 14.37 -14.49 0.65
C LEU A 87 15.80 -15.02 0.52
N PRO A 88 16.02 -16.12 -0.21
CA PRO A 88 17.36 -16.63 -0.46
C PRO A 88 18.29 -15.55 -1.05
N SER A 89 19.53 -15.50 -0.61
CA SER A 89 20.49 -14.46 -1.01
C SER A 89 20.65 -14.32 -2.52
N TYR A 90 20.57 -15.42 -3.27
CA TYR A 90 20.64 -15.39 -4.73
C TYR A 90 19.42 -14.68 -5.36
N GLU A 91 18.22 -14.82 -4.78
CA GLU A 91 17.02 -14.12 -5.24
C GLU A 91 17.11 -12.64 -4.94
N GLN A 92 17.56 -12.29 -3.72
CA GLN A 92 17.80 -10.89 -3.35
C GLN A 92 18.79 -10.21 -4.30
N GLN A 93 19.91 -10.90 -4.62
CA GLN A 93 20.90 -10.38 -5.57
C GLN A 93 20.31 -10.20 -6.98
N THR A 94 19.54 -11.18 -7.45
CA THR A 94 18.89 -11.12 -8.75
C THR A 94 17.93 -9.93 -8.83
N ILE A 95 17.08 -9.74 -7.83
CA ILE A 95 16.15 -8.61 -7.75
C ILE A 95 16.93 -7.30 -7.75
N ARG A 96 17.91 -7.15 -6.88
CA ARG A 96 18.75 -5.94 -6.80
C ARG A 96 19.43 -5.62 -8.13
N HIS A 97 20.00 -6.62 -8.79
CA HIS A 97 20.65 -6.43 -10.08
C HIS A 97 19.67 -5.93 -11.16
N GLN A 98 18.45 -6.46 -11.22
CA GLN A 98 17.43 -6.00 -12.15
C GLN A 98 17.06 -4.51 -11.93
N PHE A 99 16.93 -4.09 -10.69
CA PHE A 99 16.66 -2.70 -10.36
C PHE A 99 17.84 -1.78 -10.73
N HIS A 100 19.08 -2.18 -10.51
CA HIS A 100 20.26 -1.39 -10.91
C HIS A 100 20.40 -1.26 -12.41
N GLN A 101 19.91 -2.21 -13.20
CA GLN A 101 19.92 -2.12 -14.68
C GLN A 101 18.77 -1.27 -15.24
N ALA A 102 17.74 -0.99 -14.46
CA ALA A 102 16.66 -0.12 -14.88
C ALA A 102 17.17 1.32 -15.03
N ARG A 103 16.68 2.02 -16.04
CA ARG A 103 16.99 3.45 -16.20
C ARG A 103 16.46 4.23 -15.01
N VAL A 104 17.05 5.42 -14.75
CA VAL A 104 16.63 6.32 -13.64
C VAL A 104 15.31 7.02 -14.01
N GLU A 105 14.27 6.23 -14.24
CA GLU A 105 12.91 6.70 -14.51
C GLU A 105 11.95 6.01 -13.54
N MET A 106 11.26 6.79 -12.74
CA MET A 106 10.36 6.29 -11.69
C MET A 106 9.32 5.31 -12.25
N GLU A 107 8.75 5.59 -13.42
CA GLU A 107 7.78 4.70 -14.06
C GLU A 107 8.34 3.30 -14.34
N GLN A 108 9.59 3.21 -14.78
CA GLN A 108 10.23 1.92 -15.03
C GLN A 108 10.45 1.12 -13.73
N TRP A 109 10.80 1.79 -12.64
CA TRP A 109 10.93 1.12 -11.33
C TRP A 109 9.59 0.55 -10.85
N MET A 110 8.49 1.31 -11.01
CA MET A 110 7.15 0.83 -10.64
C MET A 110 6.76 -0.42 -11.45
N ARG A 111 6.96 -0.38 -12.77
CA ARG A 111 6.69 -1.51 -13.66
C ARG A 111 7.54 -2.73 -13.31
N LEU A 112 8.82 -2.51 -13.05
CA LEU A 112 9.76 -3.56 -12.66
C LEU A 112 9.37 -4.16 -11.30
N ALA A 113 9.05 -3.34 -10.31
CA ALA A 113 8.62 -3.79 -8.99
C ALA A 113 7.38 -4.68 -9.08
N ALA A 114 6.36 -4.26 -9.85
CA ALA A 114 5.17 -5.07 -10.09
C ALA A 114 5.53 -6.40 -10.76
N ALA A 115 6.36 -6.40 -11.80
CA ALA A 115 6.76 -7.63 -12.51
C ALA A 115 7.57 -8.58 -11.61
N VAL A 116 8.50 -8.05 -10.82
CA VAL A 116 9.29 -8.83 -9.86
C VAL A 116 8.40 -9.46 -8.79
N LEU A 117 7.52 -8.68 -8.18
CA LEU A 117 6.58 -9.17 -7.16
C LEU A 117 5.69 -10.28 -7.71
N SER A 118 5.07 -10.08 -8.87
CA SER A 118 4.21 -11.08 -9.48
C SER A 118 4.95 -12.39 -9.75
N ARG A 119 6.17 -12.32 -10.30
CA ARG A 119 6.97 -13.50 -10.60
C ARG A 119 7.42 -14.23 -9.33
N THR A 120 7.86 -13.50 -8.31
CA THR A 120 8.36 -14.09 -7.06
C THR A 120 7.24 -14.70 -6.23
N SER A 121 6.06 -14.08 -6.21
CA SER A 121 4.90 -14.55 -5.44
C SER A 121 3.99 -15.51 -6.21
N GLN A 122 4.14 -15.61 -7.54
CA GLN A 122 3.20 -16.30 -8.44
C GLN A 122 1.76 -15.82 -8.26
N SER A 123 1.60 -14.54 -8.01
CA SER A 123 0.32 -13.89 -7.73
C SER A 123 0.18 -12.62 -8.59
N ALA A 124 -0.98 -12.02 -8.61
CA ALA A 124 -1.11 -10.67 -9.13
C ALA A 124 -0.41 -9.68 -8.20
N SER A 125 0.07 -8.60 -8.76
CA SER A 125 0.75 -7.54 -8.00
C SER A 125 0.34 -6.17 -8.50
N PHE A 126 0.46 -5.19 -7.63
CA PHE A 126 0.38 -3.79 -8.03
C PHE A 126 1.38 -2.94 -7.26
N VAL A 127 1.75 -1.83 -7.87
CA VAL A 127 2.60 -0.79 -7.29
C VAL A 127 1.96 0.55 -7.61
N THR A 128 1.78 1.40 -6.62
CA THR A 128 1.29 2.77 -6.82
C THR A 128 2.47 3.73 -6.91
N ALA A 129 2.36 4.78 -7.72
CA ALA A 129 3.37 5.83 -7.73
C ALA A 129 3.46 6.50 -6.35
N PRO A 130 4.68 6.86 -5.88
CA PRO A 130 4.84 7.56 -4.61
C PRO A 130 4.20 8.94 -4.69
N ARG A 131 3.54 9.35 -3.63
CA ARG A 131 2.89 10.66 -3.52
C ARG A 131 3.03 11.17 -2.10
N SER A 132 3.11 12.49 -1.95
CA SER A 132 2.97 13.12 -0.64
C SER A 132 1.60 12.83 -0.05
N GLN A 133 1.56 12.53 1.23
CA GLN A 133 0.32 12.28 1.96
C GLN A 133 -0.52 13.56 2.06
N PHE A 134 0.17 14.71 2.15
CA PHE A 134 -0.42 16.04 2.17
C PHE A 134 0.22 16.89 1.08
N SER A 135 -0.60 17.63 0.34
CA SER A 135 -0.11 18.64 -0.58
C SER A 135 0.60 19.72 0.22
N ARG A 136 1.84 20.07 -0.19
CA ARG A 136 2.59 21.19 0.37
C ARG A 136 2.67 22.30 -0.68
N PHE A 137 2.37 23.51 -0.25
CA PHE A 137 2.48 24.70 -1.09
C PHE A 137 3.96 25.01 -1.37
N LYS A 138 4.32 25.19 -2.63
CA LYS A 138 5.68 25.53 -3.04
C LYS A 138 5.80 26.97 -3.49
N HIS A 139 4.96 27.40 -4.43
CA HIS A 139 5.08 28.71 -5.03
C HIS A 139 3.77 29.19 -5.65
N VAL A 140 3.52 30.51 -5.61
CA VAL A 140 2.49 31.16 -6.38
C VAL A 140 3.07 32.33 -7.16
N GLU A 141 2.62 32.50 -8.40
CA GLU A 141 2.93 33.65 -9.26
C GLU A 141 1.63 34.32 -9.70
N LEU A 142 1.62 35.66 -9.67
CA LEU A 142 0.49 36.48 -10.09
C LEU A 142 0.92 37.38 -11.25
N ILE A 143 0.33 37.17 -12.43
CA ILE A 143 0.72 37.85 -13.65
C ILE A 143 -0.45 38.71 -14.13
N SER A 144 -0.25 40.04 -14.21
CA SER A 144 -1.22 40.96 -14.82
C SER A 144 -1.35 40.65 -16.30
N THR A 145 -2.58 40.43 -16.76
CA THR A 145 -2.84 40.18 -18.19
C THR A 145 -3.49 41.39 -18.86
N ARG A 146 -4.75 41.72 -18.51
CA ARG A 146 -5.45 42.85 -19.07
C ARG A 146 -6.46 43.44 -18.08
N GLY A 147 -6.29 44.71 -17.75
CA GLY A 147 -7.22 45.42 -16.85
C GLY A 147 -7.24 44.80 -15.46
N ARG A 148 -8.35 44.16 -15.10
CA ARG A 148 -8.55 43.48 -13.81
C ARG A 148 -8.23 41.99 -13.84
N LEU A 149 -7.84 41.45 -14.99
CA LEU A 149 -7.57 40.04 -15.16
C LEU A 149 -6.13 39.72 -14.75
N VAL A 150 -5.98 38.74 -13.89
CA VAL A 150 -4.70 38.26 -13.38
C VAL A 150 -4.62 36.74 -13.59
N LEU A 151 -3.54 36.27 -14.19
CA LEU A 151 -3.23 34.84 -14.23
C LEU A 151 -2.51 34.45 -12.94
N MET A 152 -3.10 33.57 -12.17
CA MET A 152 -2.48 32.93 -11.04
C MET A 152 -1.92 31.57 -11.45
N ILE A 153 -0.66 31.31 -11.12
CA ILE A 153 0.01 30.01 -11.29
C ILE A 153 0.42 29.53 -9.90
N VAL A 154 -0.02 28.33 -9.54
CA VAL A 154 0.32 27.68 -8.27
C VAL A 154 1.12 26.43 -8.55
N VAL A 155 2.21 26.24 -7.84
CA VAL A 155 3.08 25.06 -7.88
C VAL A 155 3.05 24.40 -6.50
N LEU A 156 2.83 23.10 -6.45
CA LEU A 156 2.93 22.29 -5.25
C LEU A 156 4.26 21.54 -5.22
N TYR A 157 4.72 21.12 -4.03
CA TYR A 157 5.94 20.31 -3.89
C TYR A 157 5.84 18.95 -4.62
N SER A 158 4.63 18.45 -4.86
CA SER A 158 4.40 17.27 -5.71
C SER A 158 4.80 17.47 -7.18
N GLY A 159 5.14 18.71 -7.60
CA GLY A 159 5.38 19.08 -8.98
C GLY A 159 4.10 19.42 -9.76
N GLU A 160 2.93 19.34 -9.14
CA GLU A 160 1.66 19.74 -9.76
C GLU A 160 1.64 21.26 -9.96
N VAL A 161 1.29 21.67 -11.20
CA VAL A 161 1.14 23.08 -11.58
C VAL A 161 -0.32 23.33 -11.95
N SER A 162 -0.93 24.30 -11.29
CA SER A 162 -2.28 24.74 -11.58
C SER A 162 -2.29 26.20 -12.06
N GLN A 163 -3.15 26.51 -13.05
CA GLN A 163 -3.32 27.85 -13.59
C GLN A 163 -4.78 28.27 -13.49
N GLN A 164 -5.01 29.49 -13.02
CA GLN A 164 -6.38 30.04 -12.88
C GLN A 164 -6.41 31.53 -13.21
N MET A 165 -7.46 31.96 -13.92
CA MET A 165 -7.71 33.40 -14.16
C MET A 165 -8.53 33.97 -13.02
N LEU A 166 -8.04 35.05 -12.44
CA LEU A 166 -8.69 35.84 -11.40
C LEU A 166 -9.21 37.14 -11.97
N THR A 167 -10.36 37.62 -11.49
CA THR A 167 -10.87 38.95 -11.80
C THR A 167 -10.86 39.77 -10.54
N LEU A 168 -9.96 40.72 -10.44
CA LEU A 168 -9.84 41.60 -9.26
C LEU A 168 -10.95 42.66 -9.22
N ALA A 169 -11.29 43.15 -8.04
CA ALA A 169 -12.23 44.26 -7.86
C ALA A 169 -11.68 45.55 -8.50
N THR A 170 -10.41 45.84 -8.34
CA THR A 170 -9.68 46.99 -8.92
C THR A 170 -8.44 46.51 -9.67
N PRO A 171 -8.02 47.23 -10.74
CA PRO A 171 -6.76 46.93 -11.42
C PRO A 171 -5.57 47.14 -10.48
N LEU A 172 -4.65 46.21 -10.46
CA LEU A 172 -3.38 46.32 -9.74
C LEU A 172 -2.18 46.26 -10.72
N SER A 173 -1.14 46.98 -10.38
CA SER A 173 0.12 46.92 -11.14
C SER A 173 0.84 45.56 -10.94
N GLN A 174 1.65 45.17 -11.91
CA GLN A 174 2.47 43.93 -11.77
C GLN A 174 3.34 43.99 -10.52
N GLN A 175 3.87 45.16 -10.15
CA GLN A 175 4.68 45.31 -8.94
C GLN A 175 3.89 44.99 -7.67
N GLN A 176 2.63 45.40 -7.56
CA GLN A 176 1.76 45.08 -6.42
C GLN A 176 1.43 43.57 -6.37
N LEU A 177 1.14 42.97 -7.52
CA LEU A 177 0.88 41.55 -7.65
C LEU A 177 2.12 40.71 -7.25
N SER A 178 3.30 41.08 -7.75
CA SER A 178 4.55 40.40 -7.39
C SER A 178 4.91 40.57 -5.92
N ALA A 179 4.63 41.71 -5.30
CA ALA A 179 4.81 41.90 -3.87
C ALA A 179 3.89 40.98 -3.03
N ALA A 180 2.61 40.86 -3.40
CA ALA A 180 1.67 39.97 -2.74
C ALA A 180 2.08 38.50 -2.91
N ALA A 181 2.46 38.07 -4.12
CA ALA A 181 2.94 36.72 -4.38
C ALA A 181 4.21 36.40 -3.56
N SER A 182 5.16 37.33 -3.51
CA SER A 182 6.40 37.16 -2.72
C SER A 182 6.12 37.01 -1.22
N GLU A 183 5.18 37.79 -0.68
CA GLU A 183 4.78 37.68 0.73
C GLU A 183 4.10 36.33 1.03
N LEU A 184 3.21 35.87 0.15
CA LEU A 184 2.58 34.57 0.29
C LEU A 184 3.60 33.42 0.20
N ASN A 185 4.53 33.49 -0.75
CA ASN A 185 5.59 32.51 -0.89
C ASN A 185 6.46 32.45 0.37
N ARG A 186 6.97 33.60 0.84
CA ARG A 186 7.78 33.69 2.05
C ARG A 186 7.07 33.11 3.28
N ARG A 187 5.74 33.26 3.36
CA ARG A 187 4.96 32.90 4.55
C ARG A 187 4.49 31.44 4.53
N PHE A 188 4.19 30.89 3.37
CA PHE A 188 3.48 29.60 3.25
C PHE A 188 4.27 28.52 2.52
N GLU A 189 5.45 28.81 1.98
CA GLU A 189 6.28 27.79 1.34
C GLU A 189 6.55 26.60 2.27
N GLY A 190 6.41 25.38 1.76
CA GLY A 190 6.59 24.13 2.49
C GLY A 190 5.44 23.72 3.40
N ARG A 191 4.41 24.57 3.58
CA ARG A 191 3.30 24.31 4.50
C ARG A 191 2.21 23.48 3.86
N ASN A 192 1.59 22.60 4.67
CA ASN A 192 0.38 21.86 4.34
C ASN A 192 -0.89 22.70 4.65
N LEU A 193 -2.07 22.15 4.34
CA LEU A 193 -3.36 22.86 4.53
C LEU A 193 -3.59 23.30 5.98
N ASP A 194 -3.35 22.41 6.95
CA ASP A 194 -3.62 22.70 8.37
C ASP A 194 -2.67 23.79 8.90
N GLU A 195 -1.42 23.75 8.47
CA GLU A 195 -0.42 24.76 8.79
C GLU A 195 -0.76 26.12 8.15
N ILE A 196 -1.26 26.15 6.92
CA ILE A 196 -1.74 27.38 6.29
C ILE A 196 -2.93 27.93 7.05
N GLU A 197 -3.92 27.08 7.40
CA GLU A 197 -5.12 27.50 8.12
C GLU A 197 -4.82 28.13 9.48
N SER A 198 -3.81 27.64 10.17
CA SER A 198 -3.38 28.19 11.47
C SER A 198 -2.69 29.57 11.37
N HIS A 199 -2.28 30.00 10.17
CA HIS A 199 -1.48 31.21 9.97
C HIS A 199 -2.13 32.28 9.07
N LEU A 200 -3.47 32.25 8.89
CA LEU A 200 -4.19 33.19 8.02
C LEU A 200 -4.30 34.63 8.56
N SER A 201 -3.84 34.94 9.76
CA SER A 201 -3.91 36.28 10.36
C SER A 201 -3.09 37.31 9.59
N LYS A 202 -3.61 38.54 9.46
CA LYS A 202 -2.89 39.72 8.87
C LYS A 202 -2.59 39.62 7.37
N LEU A 203 -3.45 39.01 6.58
CA LEU A 203 -3.40 39.04 5.11
C LEU A 203 -4.20 40.20 4.59
N THR A 204 -3.76 40.82 3.49
CA THR A 204 -4.54 41.79 2.70
C THR A 204 -5.69 41.08 1.97
N ASP A 205 -6.69 41.83 1.49
CA ASP A 205 -7.83 41.25 0.77
C ASP A 205 -7.38 40.39 -0.44
N LEU A 206 -6.41 40.91 -1.22
CA LEU A 206 -5.84 40.15 -2.33
C LEU A 206 -5.16 38.85 -1.88
N GLU A 207 -4.36 38.91 -0.82
CA GLU A 207 -3.67 37.73 -0.29
C GLU A 207 -4.65 36.72 0.27
N GLN A 208 -5.77 37.16 0.88
CA GLN A 208 -6.84 36.28 1.34
C GLN A 208 -7.53 35.57 0.17
N ASP A 209 -7.87 36.28 -0.90
CA ASP A 209 -8.47 35.68 -2.09
C ASP A 209 -7.56 34.66 -2.73
N VAL A 210 -6.27 34.99 -2.88
CA VAL A 210 -5.27 34.08 -3.47
C VAL A 210 -5.09 32.84 -2.61
N ILE A 211 -4.89 32.98 -1.29
CA ILE A 211 -4.64 31.85 -0.41
C ILE A 211 -5.86 30.93 -0.28
N GLN A 212 -7.09 31.49 -0.38
CA GLN A 212 -8.30 30.68 -0.42
C GLN A 212 -8.31 29.75 -1.64
N LEU A 213 -7.96 30.27 -2.81
CA LEU A 213 -7.85 29.46 -4.03
C LEU A 213 -6.72 28.45 -3.98
N VAL A 214 -5.57 28.82 -3.41
CA VAL A 214 -4.48 27.86 -3.15
C VAL A 214 -4.97 26.72 -2.27
N ARG A 215 -5.70 27.00 -1.19
CA ARG A 215 -6.28 25.97 -0.31
C ARG A 215 -7.26 25.07 -1.04
N GLU A 216 -8.11 25.62 -1.92
CA GLU A 216 -9.02 24.81 -2.73
C GLU A 216 -8.27 23.88 -3.68
N LEU A 217 -7.21 24.38 -4.32
CA LEU A 217 -6.34 23.57 -5.18
C LEU A 217 -5.64 22.46 -4.39
N MET A 218 -5.07 22.77 -3.23
CA MET A 218 -4.46 21.79 -2.35
C MET A 218 -5.48 20.74 -1.88
N ARG A 219 -6.69 21.13 -1.45
CA ARG A 219 -7.76 20.19 -1.11
C ARG A 219 -8.16 19.29 -2.28
N ARG A 220 -8.18 19.82 -3.51
CA ARG A 220 -8.44 19.00 -4.70
C ARG A 220 -7.30 18.03 -4.96
N ALA A 221 -6.05 18.50 -4.84
CA ALA A 221 -4.88 17.65 -4.98
C ALA A 221 -4.87 16.53 -3.94
N ASP A 222 -5.21 16.81 -2.69
CA ASP A 222 -5.33 15.78 -1.63
C ASP A 222 -6.48 14.79 -1.89
N ARG A 223 -7.59 15.26 -2.46
CA ARG A 223 -8.73 14.40 -2.82
C ARG A 223 -8.52 13.64 -4.14
N GLN A 224 -7.69 14.14 -5.05
CA GLN A 224 -7.40 13.47 -6.32
C GLN A 224 -6.47 12.28 -6.09
N THR A 225 -7.03 11.22 -5.59
CA THR A 225 -6.37 9.95 -5.27
C THR A 225 -6.01 9.13 -6.53
N VAL A 226 -5.85 9.79 -7.68
CA VAL A 226 -5.48 9.10 -8.93
C VAL A 226 -3.98 8.91 -8.97
N ARG A 227 -3.48 7.99 -8.13
CA ARG A 227 -2.11 7.47 -8.26
C ARG A 227 -2.02 6.66 -9.55
N ALA A 228 -0.93 6.80 -10.29
CA ALA A 228 -0.61 5.83 -11.34
C ALA A 228 -0.43 4.47 -10.67
N ILE A 229 -1.13 3.45 -11.17
CA ILE A 229 -1.10 2.09 -10.62
C ILE A 229 -0.53 1.18 -11.70
N TYR A 230 0.57 0.53 -11.38
CA TYR A 230 1.24 -0.43 -12.24
C TYR A 230 0.90 -1.84 -11.78
N ARG A 231 0.31 -2.63 -12.66
CA ARG A 231 -0.19 -3.99 -12.36
C ARG A 231 0.54 -5.01 -13.18
N HIS A 232 0.74 -6.20 -12.60
CA HIS A 232 1.32 -7.34 -13.30
C HIS A 232 0.71 -8.66 -12.80
N GLY A 233 0.66 -9.67 -13.68
CA GLY A 233 0.24 -11.02 -13.30
C GLY A 233 -1.23 -11.18 -12.99
N LEU A 234 -2.12 -10.37 -13.56
CA LEU A 234 -3.58 -10.53 -13.39
C LEU A 234 -4.07 -11.93 -13.82
N SER A 235 -3.40 -12.55 -14.80
CA SER A 235 -3.68 -13.92 -15.23
C SER A 235 -3.61 -14.93 -14.08
N ASN A 236 -2.72 -14.72 -13.11
CA ASN A 236 -2.57 -15.61 -11.96
C ASN A 236 -3.82 -15.65 -11.05
N LEU A 237 -4.72 -14.67 -11.18
CA LEU A 237 -6.01 -14.65 -10.48
C LEU A 237 -7.14 -15.33 -11.27
N LEU A 238 -6.97 -15.50 -12.57
CA LEU A 238 -8.02 -16.07 -13.44
C LEU A 238 -8.05 -17.60 -13.41
N ASP A 239 -6.97 -18.22 -12.98
CA ASP A 239 -6.82 -19.68 -12.94
C ASP A 239 -7.60 -20.34 -11.79
N ASP A 240 -8.03 -19.56 -10.79
CA ASP A 240 -8.85 -20.01 -9.65
C ASP A 240 -10.15 -19.19 -9.60
N ASP A 241 -11.30 -19.85 -9.69
CA ASP A 241 -12.61 -19.21 -9.65
C ASP A 241 -12.83 -18.39 -8.36
N GLY A 242 -12.21 -18.81 -7.25
CA GLY A 242 -12.27 -18.08 -5.98
C GLY A 242 -11.55 -16.74 -6.00
N THR A 243 -10.54 -16.57 -6.87
CA THR A 243 -9.72 -15.32 -6.92
C THR A 243 -10.15 -14.38 -8.06
N ARG A 244 -10.99 -14.84 -8.98
CA ARG A 244 -11.41 -14.04 -10.14
C ARG A 244 -12.06 -12.72 -9.77
N GLN A 245 -12.80 -12.67 -8.68
CA GLN A 245 -13.45 -11.45 -8.20
C GLN A 245 -12.44 -10.38 -7.76
N ALA A 246 -11.24 -10.78 -7.31
CA ALA A 246 -10.19 -9.83 -6.93
C ALA A 246 -9.63 -9.04 -8.12
N VAL A 247 -9.81 -9.51 -9.36
CA VAL A 247 -9.46 -8.74 -10.56
C VAL A 247 -10.21 -7.41 -10.58
N ARG A 248 -11.48 -7.41 -10.17
CA ARG A 248 -12.31 -6.20 -10.06
C ARG A 248 -11.70 -5.16 -9.11
N VAL A 249 -11.18 -5.60 -7.95
CA VAL A 249 -10.50 -4.71 -7.01
C VAL A 249 -9.29 -4.06 -7.66
N LEU A 250 -8.53 -4.83 -8.46
CA LEU A 250 -7.34 -4.30 -9.12
C LEU A 250 -7.68 -3.39 -10.31
N GLU A 251 -8.81 -3.56 -10.97
CA GLU A 251 -9.24 -2.77 -12.12
C GLU A 251 -9.97 -1.49 -11.70
N GLU A 252 -10.79 -1.56 -10.67
CA GLU A 252 -11.60 -0.45 -10.17
C GLU A 252 -10.80 0.39 -9.16
N ARG A 253 -10.37 1.58 -9.58
CA ARG A 253 -9.46 2.44 -8.80
C ARG A 253 -10.00 2.87 -7.45
N SER A 254 -11.31 3.19 -7.36
CA SER A 254 -11.96 3.58 -6.11
C SER A 254 -11.91 2.45 -5.09
N LEU A 255 -12.25 1.23 -5.54
CA LEU A 255 -12.28 0.04 -4.71
C LEU A 255 -10.87 -0.34 -4.23
N LEU A 256 -9.87 -0.27 -5.13
CA LEU A 256 -8.48 -0.50 -4.74
C LEU A 256 -7.99 0.50 -3.69
N ASN A 257 -8.34 1.77 -3.86
CA ASN A 257 -7.97 2.81 -2.90
C ASN A 257 -8.60 2.57 -1.52
N ASP A 258 -9.89 2.21 -1.48
CA ASP A 258 -10.59 1.89 -0.24
C ASP A 258 -9.96 0.69 0.48
N VAL A 259 -9.57 -0.34 -0.29
CA VAL A 259 -8.88 -1.52 0.24
C VAL A 259 -7.52 -1.15 0.81
N VAL A 260 -6.70 -0.39 0.08
CA VAL A 260 -5.36 0.02 0.51
C VAL A 260 -5.45 0.89 1.76
N THR A 261 -6.31 1.91 1.76
CA THR A 261 -6.47 2.80 2.92
C THR A 261 -6.97 2.04 4.15
N GLY A 262 -7.98 1.17 3.97
CA GLY A 262 -8.52 0.39 5.08
C GLY A 262 -7.60 -0.72 5.59
N ALA A 263 -6.65 -1.20 4.78
CA ALA A 263 -5.71 -2.24 5.19
C ALA A 263 -4.63 -1.72 6.14
N PHE A 264 -4.21 -0.46 5.99
CA PHE A 264 -3.20 0.13 6.89
C PHE A 264 -3.79 0.61 8.22
N GLY A 265 -5.08 1.02 8.26
CA GLY A 265 -5.69 1.60 9.48
C GLY A 265 -4.82 2.70 10.07
N ASP A 266 -4.59 2.64 11.40
CA ASP A 266 -3.71 3.56 12.11
C ASP A 266 -2.22 3.14 12.05
N GLU A 267 -1.92 1.93 11.60
CA GLU A 267 -0.55 1.43 11.45
C GLU A 267 0.03 1.86 10.10
N GLN A 268 1.00 2.77 10.13
CA GLN A 268 1.56 3.34 8.90
C GLN A 268 2.76 2.56 8.35
N ARG A 269 3.41 1.68 9.14
CA ARG A 269 4.67 1.00 8.76
C ARG A 269 4.55 -0.52 8.78
N GLY A 270 5.38 -1.16 7.95
CA GLY A 270 5.50 -2.61 7.88
C GLY A 270 4.57 -3.28 6.86
N VAL A 271 4.66 -4.61 6.83
CA VAL A 271 3.84 -5.42 5.91
C VAL A 271 2.50 -5.73 6.56
N GLN A 272 1.43 -5.39 5.87
CA GLN A 272 0.06 -5.71 6.24
C GLN A 272 -0.45 -6.91 5.46
N VAL A 273 -1.26 -7.75 6.09
CA VAL A 273 -1.84 -8.95 5.46
C VAL A 273 -3.34 -8.96 5.71
N VAL A 274 -4.11 -8.81 4.64
CA VAL A 274 -5.59 -8.90 4.65
C VAL A 274 -6.00 -10.27 4.13
N ILE A 275 -6.74 -11.02 4.92
CA ILE A 275 -7.18 -12.39 4.61
C ILE A 275 -8.68 -12.46 4.51
N GLY A 276 -9.21 -12.95 3.36
CA GLY A 276 -10.62 -13.15 3.13
C GLY A 276 -11.44 -11.86 3.15
N GLY A 277 -10.82 -10.71 2.78
CA GLY A 277 -11.48 -9.40 2.80
C GLY A 277 -11.88 -8.92 4.20
N GLU A 278 -11.60 -9.68 5.25
CA GLU A 278 -11.86 -9.37 6.67
C GLU A 278 -13.32 -8.99 6.99
N GLY A 279 -14.27 -9.46 6.15
CA GLY A 279 -15.67 -9.10 6.24
C GLY A 279 -15.99 -7.67 5.77
N ARG A 280 -15.01 -6.94 5.23
CA ARG A 280 -15.15 -5.57 4.71
C ARG A 280 -15.23 -5.53 3.18
N TRP A 281 -14.52 -6.43 2.50
CA TRP A 281 -14.42 -6.48 1.03
C TRP A 281 -14.80 -7.86 0.51
N GLU A 282 -16.03 -8.00 0.03
CA GLU A 282 -16.57 -9.28 -0.47
C GLU A 282 -15.78 -9.80 -1.68
N GLU A 283 -15.23 -8.88 -2.50
CA GLU A 283 -14.41 -9.22 -3.66
C GLU A 283 -13.09 -9.92 -3.27
N LEU A 284 -12.63 -9.73 -2.04
CA LEU A 284 -11.42 -10.37 -1.51
C LEU A 284 -11.70 -11.60 -0.64
N LYS A 285 -12.94 -12.07 -0.53
CA LYS A 285 -13.35 -13.17 0.35
C LYS A 285 -12.51 -14.45 0.20
N HIS A 286 -12.08 -14.77 -1.01
CA HIS A 286 -11.26 -15.94 -1.28
C HIS A 286 -9.79 -15.61 -1.56
N CYS A 287 -9.38 -14.40 -1.25
CA CYS A 287 -8.07 -13.87 -1.55
C CYS A 287 -7.30 -13.47 -0.29
N THR A 288 -5.99 -13.39 -0.45
CA THR A 288 -5.10 -12.69 0.46
C THR A 288 -4.47 -11.52 -0.28
N LEU A 289 -4.45 -10.37 0.38
CA LEU A 289 -3.68 -9.21 -0.03
C LEU A 289 -2.53 -9.02 0.98
N ILE A 290 -1.29 -8.97 0.48
CA ILE A 290 -0.10 -8.64 1.25
C ILE A 290 0.45 -7.35 0.68
N LEU A 291 0.56 -6.31 1.50
CA LEU A 291 0.98 -4.99 1.06
C LEU A 291 1.94 -4.33 2.04
N SER A 292 2.77 -3.44 1.54
CA SER A 292 3.66 -2.59 2.31
C SER A 292 3.72 -1.19 1.71
N ARG A 293 3.93 -0.19 2.55
CA ARG A 293 4.32 1.15 2.08
C ARG A 293 5.79 1.18 1.77
N TYR A 294 6.15 2.02 0.81
CA TYR A 294 7.52 2.37 0.48
C TYR A 294 7.62 3.89 0.30
N GLY A 295 8.81 4.44 0.40
CA GLY A 295 9.06 5.88 0.26
C GLY A 295 9.90 6.46 1.37
N VAL A 296 9.91 7.79 1.48
CA VAL A 296 10.65 8.55 2.47
C VAL A 296 9.67 9.17 3.44
N ASP A 297 9.60 8.63 4.64
CA ASP A 297 8.72 9.08 5.74
C ASP A 297 7.25 9.36 5.30
N ASP A 298 6.53 10.19 6.04
CA ASP A 298 5.13 10.55 5.73
C ASP A 298 5.01 11.49 4.53
N ASP A 299 6.12 12.03 4.01
CA ASP A 299 6.12 13.06 2.97
C ASP A 299 5.94 12.49 1.56
N LEU A 300 6.46 11.30 1.27
CA LEU A 300 6.39 10.73 -0.07
C LEU A 300 6.31 9.20 -0.02
N SER A 301 5.13 8.65 -0.12
CA SER A 301 4.91 7.22 -0.03
C SER A 301 4.06 6.65 -1.16
N GLY A 302 4.35 5.41 -1.51
CA GLY A 302 3.54 4.56 -2.37
C GLY A 302 3.32 3.19 -1.74
N GLU A 303 2.58 2.33 -2.41
CA GLU A 303 2.30 0.98 -1.95
C GLU A 303 2.79 -0.05 -2.96
N VAL A 304 3.31 -1.14 -2.45
CA VAL A 304 3.62 -2.36 -3.18
C VAL A 304 2.78 -3.49 -2.61
N ALA A 305 2.18 -4.30 -3.46
CA ALA A 305 1.30 -5.36 -2.99
C ALA A 305 1.26 -6.57 -3.91
N VAL A 306 0.88 -7.70 -3.33
CA VAL A 306 0.51 -8.93 -4.03
C VAL A 306 -0.88 -9.37 -3.62
N VAL A 307 -1.66 -9.86 -4.58
CA VAL A 307 -3.00 -10.42 -4.39
C VAL A 307 -3.02 -11.83 -4.96
N GLY A 308 -3.45 -12.78 -4.18
CA GLY A 308 -3.53 -14.17 -4.59
C GLY A 308 -4.51 -14.97 -3.75
N SER A 309 -4.53 -16.30 -3.93
CA SER A 309 -5.42 -17.17 -3.18
C SER A 309 -5.05 -17.23 -1.69
N LEU A 310 -5.98 -17.70 -0.86
CA LEU A 310 -5.72 -17.97 0.56
C LEU A 310 -4.59 -19.01 0.78
N ARG A 311 -4.22 -19.76 -0.24
CA ARG A 311 -3.19 -20.82 -0.19
C ARG A 311 -1.79 -20.33 -0.60
N MET A 312 -1.55 -19.04 -0.61
CA MET A 312 -0.22 -18.51 -0.97
C MET A 312 0.86 -18.85 0.08
N PRO A 313 2.14 -18.96 -0.32
CA PRO A 313 3.26 -19.15 0.61
C PRO A 313 3.56 -17.86 1.38
N TYR A 314 2.84 -17.64 2.49
CA TYR A 314 2.85 -16.39 3.26
C TYR A 314 4.25 -15.89 3.62
N GLY A 315 5.10 -16.72 4.21
CA GLY A 315 6.44 -16.30 4.63
C GLY A 315 7.26 -15.74 3.47
N ARG A 316 7.26 -16.44 2.33
CA ARG A 316 7.96 -16.00 1.12
C ARG A 316 7.37 -14.70 0.55
N ASN A 317 6.04 -14.61 0.47
CA ASN A 317 5.39 -13.45 -0.13
C ASN A 317 5.50 -12.20 0.77
N ILE A 318 5.40 -12.35 2.09
CA ILE A 318 5.66 -11.26 3.05
C ILE A 318 7.09 -10.75 2.89
N SER A 319 8.08 -11.65 2.78
CA SER A 319 9.48 -11.26 2.60
C SER A 319 9.74 -10.61 1.25
N ALA A 320 9.09 -11.08 0.18
CA ALA A 320 9.21 -10.47 -1.14
C ALA A 320 8.65 -9.05 -1.16
N VAL A 321 7.46 -8.84 -0.58
CA VAL A 321 6.82 -7.51 -0.48
C VAL A 321 7.69 -6.57 0.35
N ARG A 322 8.19 -7.02 1.52
CA ARG A 322 9.11 -6.24 2.36
C ARG A 322 10.36 -5.84 1.60
N TYR A 323 11.04 -6.81 1.00
CA TYR A 323 12.29 -6.58 0.30
C TYR A 323 12.17 -5.61 -0.89
N VAL A 324 11.09 -5.74 -1.67
CA VAL A 324 10.83 -4.81 -2.78
C VAL A 324 10.45 -3.43 -2.25
N ALA A 325 9.68 -3.33 -1.16
CA ALA A 325 9.36 -2.06 -0.52
C ALA A 325 10.63 -1.33 -0.04
N ASP A 326 11.58 -2.06 0.56
CA ASP A 326 12.86 -1.49 1.02
C ASP A 326 13.70 -0.98 -0.16
N ILE A 327 13.80 -1.74 -1.24
CA ILE A 327 14.50 -1.30 -2.47
C ILE A 327 13.83 -0.05 -3.03
N MET A 328 12.52 -0.03 -3.15
CA MET A 328 11.77 1.10 -3.68
C MET A 328 11.93 2.35 -2.81
N SER A 329 11.96 2.19 -1.49
CA SER A 329 12.21 3.30 -0.55
C SER A 329 13.58 3.92 -0.77
N ASN A 330 14.63 3.10 -0.94
CA ASN A 330 15.98 3.59 -1.22
C ASN A 330 16.04 4.35 -2.55
N PHE A 331 15.39 3.86 -3.61
CA PHE A 331 15.36 4.56 -4.89
C PHE A 331 14.60 5.88 -4.82
N VAL A 332 13.47 5.92 -4.11
CA VAL A 332 12.72 7.17 -3.90
C VAL A 332 13.60 8.16 -3.13
N HIS A 333 14.28 7.71 -2.08
CA HIS A 333 15.20 8.56 -1.32
C HIS A 333 16.33 9.11 -2.19
N GLU A 334 17.01 8.27 -2.96
CA GLU A 334 18.09 8.69 -3.87
C GLU A 334 17.60 9.66 -4.97
N TYR A 335 16.41 9.41 -5.52
CA TYR A 335 15.83 10.24 -6.58
C TYR A 335 15.52 11.64 -6.07
N TYR A 336 14.94 11.76 -4.87
CA TYR A 336 14.58 13.05 -4.29
C TYR A 336 15.75 13.73 -3.57
N ALA A 337 16.64 13.00 -2.90
CA ALA A 337 17.84 13.58 -2.29
C ALA A 337 18.83 14.17 -3.31
N ASN A 338 18.82 13.65 -4.54
CA ASN A 338 19.65 14.16 -5.64
C ASN A 338 18.96 15.25 -6.49
N ASP A 339 17.73 15.68 -6.14
CA ASP A 339 17.13 16.86 -6.77
C ASP A 339 17.92 18.11 -6.32
N PRO A 340 18.66 18.78 -7.23
CA PRO A 340 19.51 19.92 -6.90
C PRO A 340 18.76 21.07 -6.20
N ARG A 341 17.44 21.05 -6.26
CA ARG A 341 16.54 22.06 -5.71
C ARG A 341 16.26 21.93 -4.21
N GLN A 342 16.67 20.81 -3.57
CA GLN A 342 16.58 20.65 -2.10
C GLN A 342 17.85 21.08 -1.35
N ARG A 343 18.99 21.34 -2.05
CA ARG A 343 20.25 21.75 -1.42
C ARG A 343 20.35 23.24 -1.12
N GLU A 344 19.36 24.05 -1.47
CA GLU A 344 19.36 25.51 -1.21
C GLU A 344 18.60 25.91 0.07
N VAL A 345 18.20 24.95 0.92
CA VAL A 345 17.41 25.22 2.16
C VAL A 345 18.18 24.85 3.45
N GLU A 346 19.49 24.55 3.36
CA GLU A 346 20.36 24.46 4.55
C GLU A 346 21.19 25.75 4.75
#